data_d9f3aa28b8ef9643e0dd9f84c2212e6e
#
_entry.id   d9f3aa28b8ef9643e0dd9f84c2212e6e
#
_cell.length_a   1.000
_cell.length_b   1.000
_cell.length_c   1.000
_cell.angle_alpha   90.00
_cell.angle_beta   90.00
_cell.angle_gamma   90.00
#
_symmetry.space_group_name_H-M   'P 1'
#
loop_
_entity.id
_entity.type
_entity.pdbx_description
1 polymer ?
#
loop_
_entity_poly.entity_id
_entity_poly.type
_entity_poly.pdbx_seq_one_letter_code
_entity_poly.pdbx_strand_id
1 'polypeptide(L)'
;YGAGLGGCLLVGVLAARTLAILHDKPLYACNHVEGHVYANFLAKTSLPGYTMPASAPKCPLLALIVSGGHSQLVLCKDHLDYKIPGRTQDDAIGEAFDKVAKILGLPYPGGPSISKVAEGGDPGKYRFPKAKLAEPYNFSFSGLKTAVLRAAQAEIGEDHTYPSKDIAKRLSKAQK
;
A
#
# COMPACT_ATOMS: atom_id res chain seq x y z
N TYR A 1 -11.07 -1.14 14.81
CA TYR A 1 -11.76 -1.96 13.81
C TYR A 1 -11.34 -1.54 12.40
N GLY A 2 -11.64 -2.35 11.39
CA GLY A 2 -11.40 -2.04 9.99
C GLY A 2 -10.60 -3.12 9.28
N ALA A 3 -9.39 -2.79 8.80
CA ALA A 3 -8.60 -3.68 7.98
C ALA A 3 -8.01 -4.87 8.75
N GLY A 4 -7.97 -6.03 8.11
CA GLY A 4 -7.33 -7.24 8.62
C GLY A 4 -8.17 -8.50 8.41
N LEU A 5 -7.58 -9.66 8.66
CA LEU A 5 -8.29 -10.93 8.63
C LEU A 5 -9.25 -11.05 9.81
N GLY A 6 -10.50 -11.44 9.56
CA GLY A 6 -11.55 -11.50 10.57
C GLY A 6 -11.17 -12.28 11.83
N GLY A 7 -10.49 -13.43 11.68
CA GLY A 7 -10.01 -14.22 12.82
C GLY A 7 -8.98 -13.47 13.69
N CYS A 8 -8.04 -12.77 13.06
CA CYS A 8 -7.04 -11.96 13.79
C CYS A 8 -7.67 -10.77 14.50
N LEU A 9 -8.62 -10.10 13.84
CA LEU A 9 -9.36 -8.99 14.43
C LEU A 9 -10.20 -9.46 15.62
N LEU A 10 -10.83 -10.63 15.52
CA LEU A 10 -11.65 -11.19 16.59
C LEU A 10 -10.84 -11.41 17.88
N VAL A 11 -9.64 -11.96 17.76
CA VAL A 11 -8.75 -12.17 18.93
C VAL A 11 -8.45 -10.84 19.63
N GLY A 12 -8.07 -9.81 18.88
CA GLY A 12 -7.79 -8.47 19.43
C GLY A 12 -9.02 -7.83 20.07
N VAL A 13 -10.18 -7.92 19.44
CA VAL A 13 -11.43 -7.39 19.96
C VAL A 13 -11.85 -8.11 21.26
N LEU A 14 -11.74 -9.43 21.29
CA LEU A 14 -12.08 -10.21 22.50
C LEU A 14 -11.14 -9.85 23.65
N ALA A 15 -9.83 -9.77 23.41
CA ALA A 15 -8.87 -9.36 24.43
C ALA A 15 -9.17 -7.94 24.98
N ALA A 16 -9.42 -6.98 24.09
CA ALA A 16 -9.75 -5.62 24.50
C ALA A 16 -11.07 -5.55 25.30
N ARG A 17 -12.09 -6.28 24.89
CA ARG A 17 -13.36 -6.37 25.62
C ARG A 17 -13.20 -7.00 27.01
N THR A 18 -12.42 -8.08 27.10
CA THR A 18 -12.14 -8.73 28.37
C THR A 18 -11.44 -7.78 29.34
N LEU A 19 -10.41 -7.06 28.89
CA LEU A 19 -9.71 -6.08 29.71
C LEU A 19 -10.64 -4.91 30.12
N ALA A 20 -11.47 -4.43 29.23
CA ALA A 20 -12.43 -3.36 29.55
C ALA A 20 -13.40 -3.79 30.63
N ILE A 21 -13.97 -5.00 30.55
CA ILE A 21 -14.88 -5.56 31.54
C ILE A 21 -14.16 -5.79 32.88
N LEU A 22 -12.98 -6.44 32.83
CA LEU A 22 -12.23 -6.79 34.06
C LEU A 22 -11.83 -5.56 34.88
N HIS A 23 -11.50 -4.47 34.20
CA HIS A 23 -10.99 -3.24 34.81
C HIS A 23 -12.04 -2.11 34.88
N ASP A 24 -13.30 -2.41 34.55
CA ASP A 24 -14.38 -1.42 34.46
C ASP A 24 -13.97 -0.14 33.71
N LYS A 25 -13.45 -0.33 32.48
CA LYS A 25 -13.00 0.75 31.61
C LYS A 25 -13.83 0.83 30.33
N PRO A 26 -14.14 2.04 29.86
CA PRO A 26 -14.83 2.21 28.58
C PRO A 26 -13.96 1.71 27.42
N LEU A 27 -14.60 1.06 26.44
CA LEU A 27 -13.95 0.60 25.22
C LEU A 27 -14.47 1.42 24.03
N TYR A 28 -13.55 2.08 23.35
CA TYR A 28 -13.85 2.88 22.16
C TYR A 28 -13.36 2.17 20.90
N ALA A 29 -14.25 2.09 19.89
CA ALA A 29 -13.91 1.51 18.61
C ALA A 29 -13.31 2.58 17.69
N CYS A 30 -12.00 2.46 17.37
CA CYS A 30 -11.31 3.36 16.45
C CYS A 30 -11.13 2.67 15.10
N ASN A 31 -11.34 3.41 14.01
CA ASN A 31 -11.09 2.90 12.65
C ASN A 31 -9.57 2.88 12.37
N HIS A 32 -9.08 1.75 11.87
CA HIS A 32 -7.65 1.56 11.58
C HIS A 32 -7.11 2.58 10.56
N VAL A 33 -7.88 2.88 9.52
CA VAL A 33 -7.47 3.82 8.48
C VAL A 33 -7.45 5.26 8.98
N GLU A 34 -8.41 5.63 9.83
CA GLU A 34 -8.36 6.91 10.56
C GLU A 34 -7.09 7.03 11.40
N GLY A 35 -6.71 5.94 12.08
CA GLY A 35 -5.47 5.90 12.86
C GLY A 35 -4.23 6.26 12.02
N HIS A 36 -4.17 5.82 10.76
CA HIS A 36 -3.10 6.22 9.85
C HIS A 36 -3.11 7.71 9.50
N VAL A 37 -4.29 8.30 9.32
CA VAL A 37 -4.42 9.76 9.11
C VAL A 37 -3.96 10.49 10.36
N TYR A 38 -4.50 10.12 11.52
CA TYR A 38 -4.21 10.79 12.80
C TYR A 38 -2.78 10.61 13.29
N ALA A 39 -2.07 9.56 12.88
CA ALA A 39 -0.65 9.40 13.18
C ALA A 39 0.19 10.60 12.72
N ASN A 40 -0.22 11.31 11.66
CA ASN A 40 0.46 12.51 11.17
C ASN A 40 0.25 13.74 12.07
N PHE A 41 -0.71 13.72 12.99
CA PHE A 41 -0.95 14.80 13.96
C PHE A 41 -0.06 14.67 15.20
N LEU A 42 0.71 13.59 15.33
CA LEU A 42 1.70 13.44 16.40
C LEU A 42 2.90 14.33 16.08
N ALA A 43 2.99 15.47 16.72
CA ALA A 43 4.02 16.48 16.44
C ALA A 43 5.20 16.43 17.42
N LYS A 44 5.18 15.56 18.44
CA LYS A 44 6.23 15.45 19.45
C LYS A 44 6.44 14.00 19.84
N THR A 45 7.69 13.59 20.00
CA THR A 45 8.04 12.28 20.54
C THR A 45 9.32 12.38 21.37
N SER A 46 9.39 11.62 22.44
CA SER A 46 10.61 11.38 23.20
C SER A 46 11.31 10.07 22.84
N LEU A 47 10.76 9.33 21.87
CA LEU A 47 11.32 8.05 21.45
C LEU A 47 12.59 8.28 20.61
N PRO A 48 13.74 7.65 20.97
CA PRO A 48 14.96 7.79 20.22
C PRO A 48 14.83 7.19 18.81
N GLY A 49 15.42 7.84 17.83
CA GLY A 49 15.39 7.38 16.42
C GLY A 49 14.13 7.73 15.63
N TYR A 50 13.18 8.43 16.23
CA TYR A 50 11.99 8.92 15.54
C TYR A 50 12.05 10.42 15.33
N THR A 51 11.81 10.86 14.10
CA THR A 51 11.60 12.25 13.73
C THR A 51 10.13 12.51 13.48
N MET A 52 9.59 13.52 14.12
CA MET A 52 8.20 13.94 13.94
C MET A 52 8.14 15.25 13.15
N PRO A 53 7.01 15.55 12.48
CA PRO A 53 6.82 16.84 11.86
C PRO A 53 6.99 17.98 12.88
N ALA A 54 7.52 19.10 12.45
CA ALA A 54 7.71 20.28 13.30
C ALA A 54 6.37 20.81 13.87
N SER A 55 5.29 20.61 13.14
CA SER A 55 3.92 20.94 13.55
C SER A 55 2.94 19.93 13.01
N ALA A 56 1.83 19.73 13.71
CA ALA A 56 0.72 18.94 13.22
C ALA A 56 0.11 19.57 11.94
N PRO A 57 -0.35 18.76 10.99
CA PRO A 57 -1.05 19.26 9.81
C PRO A 57 -2.35 19.97 10.22
N LYS A 58 -2.81 20.90 9.38
CA LYS A 58 -4.04 21.65 9.60
C LYS A 58 -5.10 21.20 8.59
N CYS A 59 -6.35 21.15 9.03
CA CYS A 59 -7.48 20.95 8.13
C CYS A 59 -7.81 22.25 7.37
N PRO A 60 -8.33 22.17 6.13
CA PRO A 60 -8.57 20.95 5.37
C PRO A 60 -7.29 20.33 4.83
N LEU A 61 -7.20 19.00 4.79
CA LEU A 61 -6.06 18.27 4.24
C LEU A 61 -6.52 17.07 3.40
N LEU A 62 -5.67 16.70 2.43
CA LEU A 62 -5.86 15.50 1.64
C LEU A 62 -4.78 14.48 2.06
N ALA A 63 -5.19 13.36 2.63
CA ALA A 63 -4.32 12.26 2.98
C ALA A 63 -4.33 11.19 1.89
N LEU A 64 -3.16 10.70 1.49
CA LEU A 64 -3.00 9.52 0.67
C LEU A 64 -2.64 8.33 1.57
N ILE A 65 -3.53 7.37 1.66
CA ILE A 65 -3.29 6.11 2.35
C ILE A 65 -2.74 5.10 1.36
N VAL A 66 -1.54 4.60 1.63
CA VAL A 66 -0.81 3.66 0.76
C VAL A 66 -0.27 2.53 1.62
N SER A 67 -0.78 1.33 1.43
CA SER A 67 -0.35 0.14 2.18
C SER A 67 -0.48 -1.12 1.35
N GLY A 68 -0.15 -2.27 1.94
CA GLY A 68 -0.34 -3.58 1.33
C GLY A 68 -1.80 -3.91 1.02
N GLY A 69 -2.76 -3.41 1.82
CA GLY A 69 -4.19 -3.71 1.68
C GLY A 69 -5.06 -2.52 1.28
N HIS A 70 -4.53 -1.29 1.30
CA HIS A 70 -5.31 -0.09 1.04
C HIS A 70 -4.57 0.90 0.16
N SER A 71 -5.31 1.46 -0.80
CA SER A 71 -4.89 2.63 -1.58
C SER A 71 -6.10 3.53 -1.76
N GLN A 72 -6.11 4.65 -1.04
CA GLN A 72 -7.23 5.59 -1.06
C GLN A 72 -6.83 7.01 -0.73
N LEU A 73 -7.61 7.95 -1.22
CA LEU A 73 -7.57 9.36 -0.85
C LEU A 73 -8.59 9.61 0.26
N VAL A 74 -8.18 10.35 1.28
CA VAL A 74 -9.05 10.77 2.39
C VAL A 74 -8.98 12.29 2.48
N LEU A 75 -10.06 12.97 2.17
CA LEU A 75 -10.20 14.40 2.36
C LEU A 75 -10.75 14.67 3.77
N CYS A 76 -9.88 15.14 4.66
CA CYS A 76 -10.27 15.60 6.00
C CYS A 76 -10.63 17.08 5.91
N LYS A 77 -11.88 17.42 6.12
CA LYS A 77 -12.34 18.81 6.15
C LYS A 77 -12.09 19.43 7.52
N ASP A 78 -12.31 18.64 8.57
CA ASP A 78 -12.08 18.94 9.96
C ASP A 78 -11.85 17.64 10.74
N HIS A 79 -11.55 17.70 12.04
CA HIS A 79 -11.43 16.52 12.87
C HIS A 79 -12.72 15.69 12.84
N LEU A 80 -12.58 14.40 12.54
CA LEU A 80 -13.66 13.42 12.38
C LEU A 80 -14.66 13.72 11.23
N ASP A 81 -14.46 14.78 10.46
CA ASP A 81 -15.22 15.07 9.22
C ASP A 81 -14.34 14.79 7.99
N TYR A 82 -14.55 13.61 7.39
CA TYR A 82 -13.79 13.22 6.21
C TYR A 82 -14.65 12.53 5.15
N LYS A 83 -14.17 12.61 3.92
CA LYS A 83 -14.73 11.94 2.75
C LYS A 83 -13.63 11.12 2.07
N ILE A 84 -14.01 10.09 1.35
CA ILE A 84 -13.12 9.28 0.52
C ILE A 84 -13.45 9.61 -0.94
N PRO A 85 -12.76 10.59 -1.56
CA PRO A 85 -13.00 10.96 -2.95
C PRO A 85 -12.57 9.89 -3.95
N GLY A 86 -11.58 9.06 -3.59
CA GLY A 86 -11.10 8.00 -4.47
C GLY A 86 -10.43 6.86 -3.73
N ARG A 87 -10.49 5.68 -4.33
CA ARG A 87 -9.86 4.45 -3.82
C ARG A 87 -9.49 3.54 -4.98
N THR A 88 -8.65 2.54 -4.70
CA THR A 88 -8.40 1.49 -5.67
C THR A 88 -9.68 0.68 -5.93
N GLN A 89 -9.88 0.32 -7.20
CA GLN A 89 -11.00 -0.55 -7.62
C GLN A 89 -10.61 -2.03 -7.65
N ASP A 90 -9.31 -2.31 -7.50
CA ASP A 90 -8.76 -3.67 -7.52
C ASP A 90 -7.62 -3.81 -6.49
N ASP A 91 -6.44 -4.22 -6.91
CA ASP A 91 -5.29 -4.40 -6.02
C ASP A 91 -4.90 -3.08 -5.32
N ALA A 92 -4.49 -3.15 -4.06
CA ALA A 92 -3.75 -2.05 -3.45
C ALA A 92 -2.35 -1.92 -4.07
N ILE A 93 -1.76 -0.74 -4.00
CA ILE A 93 -0.43 -0.51 -4.59
C ILE A 93 0.65 -1.43 -3.98
N GLY A 94 0.62 -1.67 -2.68
CA GLY A 94 1.56 -2.60 -2.03
C GLY A 94 1.38 -4.03 -2.52
N GLU A 95 0.15 -4.49 -2.71
CA GLU A 95 -0.15 -5.79 -3.30
C GLU A 95 0.35 -5.88 -4.75
N ALA A 96 0.19 -4.80 -5.53
CA ALA A 96 0.73 -4.73 -6.88
C ALA A 96 2.26 -4.85 -6.89
N PHE A 97 2.96 -4.18 -5.97
CA PHE A 97 4.41 -4.34 -5.77
C PHE A 97 4.80 -5.77 -5.43
N ASP A 98 4.08 -6.43 -4.53
CA ASP A 98 4.35 -7.83 -4.16
C ASP A 98 4.17 -8.77 -5.36
N LYS A 99 3.12 -8.58 -6.16
CA LYS A 99 2.87 -9.34 -7.39
C LYS A 99 3.96 -9.13 -8.44
N VAL A 100 4.42 -7.88 -8.62
CA VAL A 100 5.51 -7.54 -9.53
C VAL A 100 6.83 -8.13 -9.04
N ALA A 101 7.16 -7.98 -7.77
CA ALA A 101 8.36 -8.57 -7.16
C ALA A 101 8.42 -10.08 -7.40
N LYS A 102 7.29 -10.77 -7.25
CA LYS A 102 7.20 -12.22 -7.52
C LYS A 102 7.50 -12.56 -8.98
N ILE A 103 7.05 -11.75 -9.96
CA ILE A 103 7.36 -11.93 -11.38
C ILE A 103 8.86 -11.79 -11.62
N LEU A 104 9.48 -10.78 -10.99
CA LEU A 104 10.90 -10.49 -11.11
C LEU A 104 11.81 -11.39 -10.26
N GLY A 105 11.23 -12.28 -9.44
CA GLY A 105 11.97 -13.16 -8.52
C GLY A 105 12.64 -12.43 -7.37
N LEU A 106 12.06 -11.31 -6.95
CA LEU A 106 12.53 -10.54 -5.82
C LEU A 106 11.88 -11.03 -4.52
N PRO A 107 12.55 -10.87 -3.36
CA PRO A 107 12.01 -11.33 -2.08
C PRO A 107 10.83 -10.47 -1.61
N TYR A 108 9.99 -11.07 -0.75
CA TYR A 108 8.96 -10.37 0.00
C TYR A 108 9.57 -9.62 1.21
N PRO A 109 9.09 -8.41 1.56
CA PRO A 109 8.02 -7.63 0.92
C PRO A 109 8.47 -6.96 -0.39
N GLY A 110 7.56 -6.93 -1.39
CA GLY A 110 7.88 -6.51 -2.75
C GLY A 110 8.25 -5.04 -2.89
N GLY A 111 7.58 -4.14 -2.16
CA GLY A 111 7.86 -2.70 -2.21
C GLY A 111 9.33 -2.36 -1.94
N PRO A 112 9.87 -2.68 -0.74
CA PRO A 112 11.28 -2.44 -0.41
C PRO A 112 12.24 -3.14 -1.36
N SER A 113 11.92 -4.37 -1.79
CA SER A 113 12.77 -5.15 -2.69
C SER A 113 12.89 -4.52 -4.07
N ILE A 114 11.77 -4.04 -4.64
CA ILE A 114 11.76 -3.33 -5.93
C ILE A 114 12.47 -2.00 -5.79
N SER A 115 12.21 -1.21 -4.74
CA SER A 115 12.87 0.07 -4.52
C SER A 115 14.39 -0.07 -4.50
N LYS A 116 14.90 -1.08 -3.80
CA LYS A 116 16.35 -1.34 -3.72
C LYS A 116 16.96 -1.72 -5.08
N VAL A 117 16.27 -2.52 -5.87
CA VAL A 117 16.78 -2.96 -7.19
C VAL A 117 16.68 -1.83 -8.21
N ALA A 118 15.69 -0.95 -8.07
CA ALA A 118 15.48 0.19 -8.96
C ALA A 118 16.50 1.33 -8.75
N GLU A 119 17.30 1.29 -7.67
CA GLU A 119 18.38 2.24 -7.47
C GLU A 119 19.39 2.18 -8.63
N GLY A 120 19.54 3.28 -9.36
CA GLY A 120 20.40 3.36 -10.54
C GLY A 120 19.77 2.87 -11.84
N GLY A 121 18.52 2.45 -11.84
CA GLY A 121 17.76 2.12 -13.05
C GLY A 121 17.34 3.36 -13.84
N ASP A 122 17.06 3.18 -15.13
CA ASP A 122 16.50 4.23 -15.99
C ASP A 122 14.96 4.26 -15.88
N PRO A 123 14.37 5.29 -15.24
CA PRO A 123 12.92 5.39 -15.09
C PRO A 123 12.19 5.67 -16.42
N GLY A 124 12.91 6.03 -17.48
CA GLY A 124 12.36 6.29 -18.80
C GLY A 124 12.31 5.07 -19.72
N LYS A 125 12.97 3.96 -19.37
CA LYS A 125 13.10 2.78 -20.23
C LYS A 125 11.75 2.14 -20.59
N TYR A 126 10.82 2.09 -19.63
CA TYR A 126 9.50 1.48 -19.85
C TYR A 126 8.38 2.50 -19.61
N ARG A 127 7.38 2.47 -20.49
CA ARG A 127 6.15 3.25 -20.32
C ARG A 127 4.98 2.31 -20.01
N PHE A 128 4.60 2.24 -18.77
CA PHE A 128 3.44 1.45 -18.37
C PHE A 128 2.15 2.25 -18.53
N PRO A 129 1.05 1.61 -18.94
CA PRO A 129 -0.23 2.27 -19.09
C PRO A 129 -0.79 2.72 -17.74
N LYS A 130 -1.40 3.90 -17.71
CA LYS A 130 -2.22 4.35 -16.59
C LYS A 130 -3.66 3.92 -16.82
N ALA A 131 -4.31 3.37 -15.80
CA ALA A 131 -5.71 3.02 -15.88
C ALA A 131 -6.56 4.27 -16.16
N LYS A 132 -7.50 4.15 -17.10
CA LYS A 132 -8.52 5.16 -17.37
C LYS A 132 -9.81 4.68 -16.72
N LEU A 133 -10.25 5.38 -15.68
CA LEU A 133 -11.45 5.04 -14.92
C LEU A 133 -12.51 6.12 -15.11
N ALA A 134 -13.78 5.75 -14.94
CA ALA A 134 -14.89 6.69 -15.03
C ALA A 134 -14.84 7.72 -13.88
N GLU A 135 -14.49 7.26 -12.69
CA GLU A 135 -14.36 8.11 -11.51
C GLU A 135 -12.97 8.75 -11.47
N PRO A 136 -12.86 10.09 -11.43
CA PRO A 136 -11.61 10.80 -11.67
C PRO A 136 -10.52 10.59 -10.60
N TYR A 137 -10.91 10.19 -9.39
CA TYR A 137 -9.99 10.04 -8.26
C TYR A 137 -9.75 8.58 -7.87
N ASN A 138 -10.35 7.64 -8.56
CA ASN A 138 -10.11 6.23 -8.33
C ASN A 138 -8.81 5.74 -8.97
N PHE A 139 -8.28 4.63 -8.47
CA PHE A 139 -7.07 3.99 -8.97
C PHE A 139 -7.38 2.56 -9.45
N SER A 140 -6.48 2.01 -10.25
CA SER A 140 -6.42 0.59 -10.60
C SER A 140 -4.98 0.20 -10.85
N PHE A 141 -4.53 -0.88 -10.24
CA PHE A 141 -3.16 -1.38 -10.33
C PHE A 141 -3.07 -2.79 -10.94
N SER A 142 -4.18 -3.50 -11.14
CA SER A 142 -4.18 -4.84 -11.73
C SER A 142 -3.59 -4.87 -13.13
N GLY A 143 -3.84 -3.84 -13.93
CA GLY A 143 -3.27 -3.68 -15.28
C GLY A 143 -1.75 -3.51 -15.27
N LEU A 144 -1.18 -2.92 -14.24
CA LEU A 144 0.27 -2.73 -14.09
C LEU A 144 1.01 -4.07 -14.01
N LYS A 145 0.50 -5.02 -13.21
CA LYS A 145 1.07 -6.38 -13.13
C LYS A 145 1.20 -7.02 -14.51
N THR A 146 0.15 -6.95 -15.32
CA THR A 146 0.14 -7.54 -16.67
C THR A 146 1.10 -6.81 -17.60
N ALA A 147 1.18 -5.49 -17.49
CA ALA A 147 2.11 -4.70 -18.30
C ALA A 147 3.59 -5.02 -17.97
N VAL A 148 3.92 -5.15 -16.68
CA VAL A 148 5.26 -5.57 -16.25
C VAL A 148 5.57 -7.00 -16.70
N LEU A 149 4.60 -7.92 -16.58
CA LEU A 149 4.77 -9.30 -17.07
C LEU A 149 5.15 -9.33 -18.55
N ARG A 150 4.42 -8.58 -19.38
CA ARG A 150 4.68 -8.51 -20.83
C ARG A 150 6.03 -7.87 -21.14
N ALA A 151 6.40 -6.80 -20.44
CA ALA A 151 7.70 -6.18 -20.60
C ALA A 151 8.84 -7.16 -20.24
N ALA A 152 8.70 -7.90 -19.14
CA ALA A 152 9.67 -8.89 -18.72
C ALA A 152 9.77 -10.08 -19.69
N GLN A 153 8.65 -10.53 -20.27
CA GLN A 153 8.63 -11.55 -21.33
C GLN A 153 9.38 -11.06 -22.58
N ALA A 154 9.12 -9.85 -23.01
CA ALA A 154 9.81 -9.26 -24.17
C ALA A 154 11.32 -9.12 -23.94
N GLU A 155 11.76 -8.72 -22.75
CA GLU A 155 13.19 -8.60 -22.39
C GLU A 155 13.96 -9.93 -22.48
N ILE A 156 13.29 -11.05 -22.22
CA ILE A 156 13.89 -12.39 -22.34
C ILE A 156 13.66 -13.03 -23.71
N GLY A 157 13.06 -12.30 -24.67
CA GLY A 157 12.79 -12.79 -26.01
C GLY A 157 11.67 -13.82 -26.11
N GLU A 158 10.72 -13.80 -25.18
CA GLU A 158 9.59 -14.73 -25.12
C GLU A 158 8.26 -14.02 -25.41
N ASP A 159 7.27 -14.79 -25.82
CA ASP A 159 5.93 -14.31 -26.07
C ASP A 159 5.04 -14.35 -24.79
N HIS A 160 3.76 -13.99 -24.95
CA HIS A 160 2.81 -13.90 -23.85
C HIS A 160 2.42 -15.24 -23.24
N THR A 161 2.79 -16.35 -23.84
CA THR A 161 2.47 -17.70 -23.34
C THR A 161 3.51 -18.19 -22.35
N TYR A 162 4.71 -17.56 -22.32
CA TYR A 162 5.78 -17.97 -21.41
C TYR A 162 5.36 -17.85 -19.94
N PRO A 163 5.54 -18.89 -19.13
CA PRO A 163 5.05 -18.94 -17.75
C PRO A 163 5.70 -17.87 -16.86
N SER A 164 4.89 -17.06 -16.18
CA SER A 164 5.37 -15.98 -15.31
C SER A 164 6.30 -16.45 -14.18
N LYS A 165 6.12 -17.69 -13.71
CA LYS A 165 6.97 -18.31 -12.66
C LYS A 165 8.40 -18.61 -13.09
N ASP A 166 8.65 -18.65 -14.40
CA ASP A 166 9.97 -19.00 -14.96
C ASP A 166 10.74 -17.77 -15.46
N ILE A 167 10.10 -16.61 -15.57
CA ILE A 167 10.70 -15.35 -16.02
C ILE A 167 11.89 -14.96 -15.14
N ALA A 168 11.72 -15.01 -13.83
CA ALA A 168 12.74 -14.61 -12.86
C ALA A 168 14.07 -15.33 -13.03
N LYS A 169 14.04 -16.58 -13.50
CA LYS A 169 15.24 -17.40 -13.74
C LYS A 169 16.05 -16.92 -14.94
N ARG A 170 15.39 -16.28 -15.91
CA ARG A 170 16.01 -15.82 -17.17
C ARG A 170 16.40 -14.34 -17.14
N LEU A 171 15.74 -13.52 -16.30
CA LEU A 171 16.12 -12.13 -16.16
C LEU A 171 17.47 -11.99 -15.48
N SER A 172 18.37 -11.25 -16.12
CA SER A 172 19.63 -10.83 -15.51
C SER A 172 19.40 -9.77 -14.44
N LYS A 173 20.41 -9.51 -13.61
CA LYS A 173 20.33 -8.47 -12.57
C LYS A 173 20.09 -7.07 -13.14
N ALA A 174 20.61 -6.81 -14.36
CA ALA A 174 20.43 -5.53 -15.03
C ALA A 174 19.05 -5.35 -15.69
N GLN A 175 18.28 -6.42 -15.81
CA GLN A 175 16.93 -6.42 -16.41
C GLN A 175 15.81 -6.41 -15.35
N LYS A 176 16.13 -6.62 -14.09
CA LYS A 176 15.18 -6.55 -12.97
C LYS A 176 14.97 -5.15 -12.45
#